data_96b196aa5891b5094597c7db424c4aa1
#
_entry.id   96b196aa5891b5094597c7db424c4aa1
#
_cell.length_a   1.000
_cell.length_b   1.000
_cell.length_c   1.000
_cell.angle_alpha   90.00
_cell.angle_beta   90.00
_cell.angle_gamma   90.00
#
_symmetry.space_group_name_H-M   'P 1'
#
loop_
_entity.id
_entity.type
_entity.pdbx_description
1 polymer ?
#
loop_
_entity_poly.entity_id
_entity_poly.type
_entity_poly.pdbx_seq_one_letter_code
_entity_poly.pdbx_strand_id
1 'polypeptide(L)'
;MNFILLSASDAHKIVIQKLMQYYIYDFSEYIKYDVGDNGLFEPYPNLMDYWERDNNQFPYVIKMNDKYIGFVLVKLINSIERNYFSIAEFFILKKYRREGIGKAIAVKVFNLHKGHWEVYQINSNIPAQIFWNKVISEYTKGQFEERLEDGKKIQNFEN
;
A
#
# COMPACT_ATOMS: atom_id res chain seq x y z
N MET A 1 14.36 4.49 -14.59
CA MET A 1 13.72 3.30 -13.98
C MET A 1 12.47 2.98 -14.78
N ASN A 2 12.40 1.79 -15.35
CA ASN A 2 11.30 1.44 -16.28
C ASN A 2 10.34 0.44 -15.59
N PHE A 3 9.49 0.95 -14.68
CA PHE A 3 8.41 0.19 -14.10
C PHE A 3 7.05 0.64 -14.65
N ILE A 4 6.07 -0.24 -14.62
CA ILE A 4 4.69 0.02 -14.99
C ILE A 4 3.79 -0.22 -13.77
N LEU A 5 2.95 0.75 -13.43
CA LEU A 5 1.86 0.63 -12.47
C LEU A 5 0.57 0.46 -13.27
N LEU A 6 -0.10 -0.67 -13.11
CA LEU A 6 -1.33 -1.02 -13.82
C LEU A 6 -2.49 -1.17 -12.84
N SER A 7 -3.66 -0.65 -13.19
CA SER A 7 -4.89 -1.04 -12.52
C SER A 7 -5.10 -2.55 -12.66
N ALA A 8 -5.35 -3.23 -11.56
CA ALA A 8 -5.42 -4.68 -11.55
C ALA A 8 -6.79 -5.16 -12.03
N SER A 9 -6.82 -5.82 -13.19
CA SER A 9 -7.99 -6.51 -13.72
C SER A 9 -8.23 -7.85 -12.98
N ASP A 10 -9.34 -8.53 -13.30
CA ASP A 10 -9.65 -9.87 -12.77
C ASP A 10 -8.51 -10.88 -12.95
N ALA A 11 -7.78 -10.80 -14.07
CA ALA A 11 -6.64 -11.66 -14.34
C ALA A 11 -5.48 -11.47 -13.32
N HIS A 12 -5.44 -10.34 -12.61
CA HIS A 12 -4.40 -10.04 -11.62
C HIS A 12 -4.76 -10.47 -10.19
N LYS A 13 -6.00 -10.92 -9.94
CA LYS A 13 -6.44 -11.39 -8.61
C LYS A 13 -5.49 -12.42 -8.02
N ILE A 14 -5.22 -13.47 -8.78
CA ILE A 14 -4.34 -14.55 -8.34
C ILE A 14 -2.89 -14.09 -8.13
N VAL A 15 -2.43 -13.11 -8.90
CA VAL A 15 -1.09 -12.53 -8.75
C VAL A 15 -0.99 -11.80 -7.41
N ILE A 16 -1.96 -10.93 -7.11
CA ILE A 16 -1.98 -10.19 -5.84
C ILE A 16 -2.14 -11.13 -4.66
N GLN A 17 -3.02 -12.16 -4.74
CA GLN A 17 -3.15 -13.17 -3.69
C GLN A 17 -1.82 -13.87 -3.37
N LYS A 18 -1.05 -14.24 -4.39
CA LYS A 18 0.24 -14.89 -4.20
C LYS A 18 1.31 -13.94 -3.66
N LEU A 19 1.34 -12.70 -4.16
CA LEU A 19 2.26 -11.67 -3.65
C LEU A 19 1.91 -11.27 -2.21
N MET A 20 0.64 -11.35 -1.82
CA MET A 20 0.17 -11.08 -0.45
C MET A 20 0.79 -12.04 0.57
N GLN A 21 1.07 -13.30 0.21
CA GLN A 21 1.77 -14.23 1.11
C GLN A 21 3.18 -13.72 1.47
N TYR A 22 3.91 -13.17 0.51
CA TYR A 22 5.23 -12.56 0.78
C TYR A 22 5.11 -11.27 1.59
N TYR A 23 4.07 -10.47 1.34
CA TYR A 23 3.79 -9.27 2.11
C TYR A 23 3.48 -9.61 3.57
N ILE A 24 2.59 -10.60 3.82
CA ILE A 24 2.24 -11.03 5.17
C ILE A 24 3.47 -11.63 5.88
N TYR A 25 4.30 -12.39 5.17
CA TYR A 25 5.56 -12.88 5.71
C TYR A 25 6.48 -11.74 6.16
N ASP A 26 6.69 -10.72 5.34
CA ASP A 26 7.48 -9.54 5.72
C ASP A 26 6.85 -8.82 6.92
N PHE A 27 5.52 -8.71 6.95
CA PHE A 27 4.78 -8.02 8.00
C PHE A 27 4.70 -8.79 9.30
N SER A 28 4.87 -10.12 9.28
CA SER A 28 4.89 -10.98 10.47
C SER A 28 6.03 -10.68 11.44
N GLU A 29 7.05 -9.95 11.00
CA GLU A 29 8.09 -9.37 11.86
C GLU A 29 7.52 -8.38 12.90
N TYR A 30 6.43 -7.69 12.54
CA TYR A 30 5.81 -6.64 13.37
C TYR A 30 4.53 -7.09 14.06
N ILE A 31 3.80 -8.02 13.45
CA ILE A 31 2.56 -8.59 13.97
C ILE A 31 2.70 -10.11 13.95
N LYS A 32 2.30 -10.74 15.05
CA LYS A 32 2.40 -12.21 15.20
C LYS A 32 1.35 -12.90 14.31
N TYR A 33 1.74 -13.25 13.10
CA TYR A 33 1.01 -14.09 12.19
C TYR A 33 1.74 -15.43 12.04
N ASP A 34 1.03 -16.51 12.21
CA ASP A 34 1.52 -17.86 11.98
C ASP A 34 0.93 -18.43 10.70
N VAL A 35 1.62 -19.40 10.10
CA VAL A 35 1.07 -20.16 8.98
C VAL A 35 0.16 -21.27 9.49
N GLY A 36 -0.86 -21.61 8.70
CA GLY A 36 -1.72 -22.77 8.95
C GLY A 36 -1.03 -24.10 8.62
N ASP A 37 -1.76 -25.20 8.78
CA ASP A 37 -1.27 -26.57 8.52
C ASP A 37 -0.83 -26.81 7.06
N ASN A 38 -1.32 -25.98 6.15
CA ASN A 38 -0.93 -25.99 4.73
C ASN A 38 0.35 -25.18 4.43
N GLY A 39 0.98 -24.58 5.46
CA GLY A 39 2.18 -23.75 5.33
C GLY A 39 1.94 -22.37 4.72
N LEU A 40 0.69 -21.91 4.62
CA LEU A 40 0.33 -20.59 4.11
C LEU A 40 -0.26 -19.73 5.22
N PHE A 41 -0.08 -18.42 5.11
CA PHE A 41 -0.81 -17.46 5.93
C PHE A 41 -2.28 -17.44 5.53
N GLU A 42 -3.15 -17.10 6.49
CA GLU A 42 -4.57 -16.90 6.21
C GLU A 42 -4.78 -15.89 5.06
N PRO A 43 -5.79 -16.10 4.23
CA PRO A 43 -6.10 -15.15 3.15
C PRO A 43 -6.33 -13.73 3.69
N TYR A 44 -5.82 -12.73 2.96
CA TYR A 44 -6.07 -11.33 3.32
C TYR A 44 -7.58 -11.05 3.32
N PRO A 45 -8.13 -10.52 4.44
CA PRO A 45 -9.56 -10.32 4.57
C PRO A 45 -10.11 -9.39 3.49
N ASN A 46 -11.24 -9.76 2.88
CA ASN A 46 -11.96 -8.95 1.90
C ASN A 46 -11.12 -8.50 0.70
N LEU A 47 -10.06 -9.26 0.35
CA LEU A 47 -9.22 -8.93 -0.81
C LEU A 47 -10.03 -8.88 -2.11
N MET A 48 -11.03 -9.77 -2.24
CA MET A 48 -11.82 -9.86 -3.46
C MET A 48 -12.74 -8.65 -3.68
N ASP A 49 -13.11 -7.93 -2.63
CA ASP A 49 -13.94 -6.73 -2.71
C ASP A 49 -13.29 -5.64 -3.59
N TYR A 50 -11.97 -5.66 -3.74
CA TYR A 50 -11.24 -4.72 -4.61
C TYR A 50 -11.63 -4.82 -6.09
N TRP A 51 -12.29 -5.89 -6.51
CA TRP A 51 -12.76 -6.08 -7.89
C TRP A 51 -14.29 -6.04 -8.00
N GLU A 52 -15.01 -5.76 -6.93
CA GLU A 52 -16.42 -5.48 -6.98
C GLU A 52 -16.68 -4.09 -7.54
N ARG A 53 -17.83 -3.90 -8.16
CA ARG A 53 -18.19 -2.59 -8.72
C ARG A 53 -18.54 -1.61 -7.61
N ASP A 54 -18.14 -0.35 -7.79
CA ASP A 54 -18.51 0.80 -6.95
C ASP A 54 -18.11 0.69 -5.47
N ASN A 55 -17.02 -0.01 -5.20
CA ASN A 55 -16.56 -0.27 -3.84
C ASN A 55 -15.52 0.72 -3.29
N ASN A 56 -15.19 1.79 -4.01
CA ASN A 56 -14.16 2.76 -3.61
C ASN A 56 -12.79 2.13 -3.29
N GLN A 57 -12.46 1.05 -3.98
CA GLN A 57 -11.23 0.29 -3.80
C GLN A 57 -10.48 0.15 -5.12
N PHE A 58 -9.18 0.44 -5.11
CA PHE A 58 -8.37 0.55 -6.32
C PHE A 58 -7.12 -0.32 -6.19
N PRO A 59 -7.16 -1.55 -6.74
CA PRO A 59 -6.00 -2.43 -6.73
C PRO A 59 -5.07 -2.12 -7.90
N TYR A 60 -3.76 -2.14 -7.64
CA TYR A 60 -2.71 -1.97 -8.63
C TYR A 60 -1.70 -3.08 -8.56
N VAL A 61 -1.21 -3.52 -9.72
CA VAL A 61 -0.01 -4.36 -9.82
C VAL A 61 1.15 -3.56 -10.39
N ILE A 62 2.35 -3.91 -9.95
CA ILE A 62 3.59 -3.28 -10.36
C ILE A 62 4.39 -4.29 -11.17
N LYS A 63 4.81 -3.88 -12.37
CA LYS A 63 5.68 -4.69 -13.24
C LYS A 63 6.97 -3.95 -13.57
N MET A 64 8.05 -4.72 -13.72
CA MET A 64 9.32 -4.27 -14.26
C MET A 64 9.87 -5.39 -15.16
N ASN A 65 10.27 -5.04 -16.38
CA ASN A 65 10.75 -6.01 -17.38
C ASN A 65 9.82 -7.24 -17.49
N ASP A 66 8.51 -6.98 -17.63
CA ASP A 66 7.42 -7.97 -17.69
C ASP A 66 7.27 -8.89 -16.46
N LYS A 67 8.01 -8.66 -15.40
CA LYS A 67 7.86 -9.39 -14.14
C LYS A 67 7.02 -8.61 -13.14
N TYR A 68 6.14 -9.30 -12.44
CA TYR A 68 5.42 -8.73 -11.30
C TYR A 68 6.41 -8.55 -10.14
N ILE A 69 6.49 -7.32 -9.63
CA ILE A 69 7.42 -6.97 -8.57
C ILE A 69 6.73 -6.48 -7.28
N GLY A 70 5.42 -6.28 -7.32
CA GLY A 70 4.68 -5.78 -6.17
C GLY A 70 3.24 -5.42 -6.51
N PHE A 71 2.56 -4.83 -5.53
CA PHE A 71 1.20 -4.32 -5.66
C PHE A 71 0.96 -3.14 -4.73
N VAL A 72 -0.10 -2.39 -5.01
CA VAL A 72 -0.64 -1.34 -4.13
C VAL A 72 -2.15 -1.52 -4.04
N LEU A 73 -2.70 -1.46 -2.83
CA LEU A 73 -4.14 -1.41 -2.58
C LEU A 73 -4.49 -0.04 -2.03
N VAL A 74 -5.35 0.68 -2.73
CA VAL A 74 -5.84 2.01 -2.33
C VAL A 74 -7.32 1.91 -2.01
N LYS A 75 -7.77 2.65 -1.00
CA LYS A 75 -9.18 2.82 -0.64
C LYS A 75 -9.54 4.29 -0.61
N LEU A 76 -10.75 4.61 -1.06
CA LEU A 76 -11.41 5.87 -0.72
C LEU A 76 -12.30 5.60 0.49
N ILE A 77 -11.99 6.21 1.59
CA ILE A 77 -12.73 6.10 2.85
C ILE A 77 -13.77 7.21 2.90
N ASN A 78 -15.03 6.83 3.01
CA ASN A 78 -16.12 7.74 3.25
C ASN A 78 -16.23 8.01 4.76
N SER A 79 -15.90 9.20 5.18
CA SER A 79 -15.98 9.65 6.57
C SER A 79 -17.03 10.75 6.70
N ILE A 80 -17.58 10.91 7.91
CA ILE A 80 -18.56 11.94 8.21
C ILE A 80 -17.95 13.35 8.02
N GLU A 81 -16.69 13.52 8.41
CA GLU A 81 -16.01 14.79 8.31
C GLU A 81 -15.53 15.08 6.89
N ARG A 82 -14.90 14.08 6.26
CA ARG A 82 -14.28 14.23 4.95
C ARG A 82 -13.90 12.89 4.34
N ASN A 83 -14.16 12.74 3.05
CA ASN A 83 -13.64 11.60 2.32
C ASN A 83 -12.13 11.73 2.11
N TYR A 84 -11.40 10.64 2.22
CA TYR A 84 -9.96 10.62 2.00
C TYR A 84 -9.49 9.30 1.39
N PHE A 85 -8.44 9.38 0.60
CA PHE A 85 -7.74 8.20 0.10
C PHE A 85 -6.78 7.67 1.14
N SER A 86 -6.61 6.35 1.17
CA SER A 86 -5.62 5.68 2.00
C SER A 86 -4.92 4.58 1.23
N ILE A 87 -3.63 4.43 1.46
CA ILE A 87 -2.90 3.26 1.01
C ILE A 87 -3.13 2.17 2.05
N ALA A 88 -4.00 1.22 1.73
CA ALA A 88 -4.29 0.08 2.59
C ALA A 88 -3.08 -0.86 2.68
N GLU A 89 -2.49 -1.19 1.51
CA GLU A 89 -1.32 -2.06 1.42
C GLU A 89 -0.36 -1.58 0.34
N PHE A 90 0.94 -1.71 0.61
CA PHE A 90 2.00 -1.32 -0.30
C PHE A 90 3.16 -2.31 -0.22
N PHE A 91 3.37 -3.06 -1.29
CA PHE A 91 4.37 -4.11 -1.30
C PHE A 91 5.25 -4.10 -2.55
N ILE A 92 6.55 -4.22 -2.34
CA ILE A 92 7.56 -4.45 -3.38
C ILE A 92 8.46 -5.57 -2.91
N LEU A 93 8.71 -6.55 -3.78
CA LEU A 93 9.64 -7.64 -3.53
C LEU A 93 11.02 -7.11 -3.12
N LYS A 94 11.66 -7.72 -2.12
CA LYS A 94 12.94 -7.27 -1.52
C LYS A 94 14.02 -6.97 -2.55
N LYS A 95 14.12 -7.79 -3.60
CA LYS A 95 15.10 -7.62 -4.69
C LYS A 95 15.06 -6.23 -5.35
N TYR A 96 13.88 -5.58 -5.37
CA TYR A 96 13.65 -4.31 -6.06
C TYR A 96 13.55 -3.11 -5.11
N ARG A 97 13.84 -3.31 -3.83
CA ARG A 97 13.83 -2.25 -2.82
C ARG A 97 15.15 -1.47 -2.83
N ARG A 98 15.11 -0.26 -2.24
CA ARG A 98 16.27 0.65 -2.07
C ARG A 98 16.83 1.23 -3.37
N GLU A 99 16.12 1.09 -4.48
CA GLU A 99 16.47 1.68 -5.78
C GLU A 99 15.57 2.87 -6.16
N GLY A 100 14.82 3.44 -5.19
CA GLY A 100 13.91 4.56 -5.42
C GLY A 100 12.57 4.18 -6.06
N ILE A 101 12.37 2.92 -6.44
CA ILE A 101 11.14 2.43 -7.09
C ILE A 101 9.91 2.68 -6.20
N GLY A 102 10.00 2.39 -4.91
CA GLY A 102 8.90 2.58 -3.96
C GLY A 102 8.41 4.03 -3.92
N LYS A 103 9.33 4.99 -3.82
CA LYS A 103 9.00 6.41 -3.88
C LYS A 103 8.31 6.78 -5.19
N ALA A 104 8.86 6.36 -6.32
CA ALA A 104 8.30 6.68 -7.63
C ALA A 104 6.88 6.11 -7.81
N ILE A 105 6.61 4.90 -7.29
CA ILE A 105 5.29 4.29 -7.29
C ILE A 105 4.33 5.06 -6.39
N ALA A 106 4.72 5.39 -5.16
CA ALA A 106 3.88 6.13 -4.23
C ALA A 106 3.46 7.49 -4.80
N VAL A 107 4.41 8.26 -5.37
CA VAL A 107 4.14 9.52 -6.05
C VAL A 107 3.17 9.33 -7.23
N LYS A 108 3.34 8.27 -8.01
CA LYS A 108 2.43 7.96 -9.11
C LYS A 108 1.01 7.67 -8.62
N VAL A 109 0.88 6.92 -7.53
CA VAL A 109 -0.42 6.62 -6.89
C VAL A 109 -1.07 7.89 -6.37
N PHE A 110 -0.35 8.75 -5.67
CA PHE A 110 -0.87 10.05 -5.21
C PHE A 110 -1.34 10.92 -6.37
N ASN A 111 -0.63 10.91 -7.49
CA ASN A 111 -1.04 11.66 -8.67
C ASN A 111 -2.27 11.10 -9.40
N LEU A 112 -2.55 9.80 -9.27
CA LEU A 112 -3.74 9.15 -9.84
C LEU A 112 -5.01 9.47 -9.04
N HIS A 113 -4.90 9.74 -7.74
CA HIS A 113 -6.02 10.00 -6.85
C HIS A 113 -5.86 11.38 -6.22
N LYS A 114 -6.66 12.34 -6.65
CA LYS A 114 -6.62 13.72 -6.15
C LYS A 114 -7.58 13.94 -4.99
N GLY A 115 -7.12 14.68 -3.98
CA GLY A 115 -7.88 15.04 -2.80
C GLY A 115 -7.11 14.79 -1.50
N HIS A 116 -7.86 14.52 -0.43
CA HIS A 116 -7.26 14.24 0.87
C HIS A 116 -6.72 12.83 0.96
N TRP A 117 -5.59 12.70 1.66
CA TRP A 117 -4.90 11.45 1.92
C TRP A 117 -4.65 11.27 3.40
N GLU A 118 -4.85 10.04 3.89
CA GLU A 118 -4.32 9.55 5.16
C GLU A 118 -3.52 8.28 4.91
N VAL A 119 -2.23 8.33 5.22
CA VAL A 119 -1.33 7.19 5.14
C VAL A 119 -0.88 6.84 6.53
N TYR A 120 -1.08 5.59 6.94
CA TYR A 120 -0.75 5.17 8.31
C TYR A 120 0.24 4.00 8.34
N GLN A 121 0.99 3.92 9.43
CA GLN A 121 1.88 2.82 9.75
C GLN A 121 1.71 2.44 11.21
N ILE A 122 1.81 1.15 11.51
CA ILE A 122 1.84 0.69 12.90
C ILE A 122 3.12 1.15 13.59
N ASN A 123 3.06 1.43 14.89
CA ASN A 123 4.17 1.99 15.65
C ASN A 123 5.42 1.11 15.66
N SER A 124 5.27 -0.21 15.57
CA SER A 124 6.40 -1.16 15.51
C SER A 124 7.14 -1.16 14.17
N ASN A 125 6.50 -0.74 13.08
CA ASN A 125 7.10 -0.77 11.73
C ASN A 125 7.89 0.52 11.44
N ILE A 126 9.02 0.68 12.12
CA ILE A 126 9.90 1.84 11.96
C ILE A 126 10.39 2.04 10.52
N PRO A 127 10.81 1.00 9.78
CA PRO A 127 11.21 1.17 8.38
C PRO A 127 10.11 1.77 7.49
N ALA A 128 8.85 1.39 7.69
CA ALA A 128 7.73 1.97 6.96
C ALA A 128 7.50 3.44 7.34
N GLN A 129 7.61 3.79 8.62
CA GLN A 129 7.48 5.18 9.07
C GLN A 129 8.56 6.08 8.45
N ILE A 130 9.81 5.63 8.40
CA ILE A 130 10.91 6.37 7.76
C ILE A 130 10.63 6.55 6.27
N PHE A 131 10.20 5.48 5.60
CA PHE A 131 9.89 5.50 4.18
C PHE A 131 8.77 6.51 3.86
N TRP A 132 7.62 6.38 4.53
CA TRP A 132 6.46 7.23 4.25
C TRP A 132 6.69 8.69 4.64
N ASN A 133 7.36 8.95 5.77
CA ASN A 133 7.72 10.30 6.17
C ASN A 133 8.56 11.00 5.09
N LYS A 134 9.57 10.31 4.58
CA LYS A 134 10.41 10.84 3.50
C LYS A 134 9.62 11.09 2.22
N VAL A 135 8.82 10.12 1.79
CA VAL A 135 8.07 10.21 0.54
C VAL A 135 7.04 11.33 0.59
N ILE A 136 6.27 11.39 1.68
CA ILE A 136 5.21 12.40 1.86
C ILE A 136 5.82 13.79 2.02
N SER A 137 6.85 13.95 2.85
CA SER A 137 7.53 15.23 3.03
C SER A 137 8.09 15.79 1.72
N GLU A 138 8.72 14.94 0.92
CA GLU A 138 9.24 15.38 -0.39
C GLU A 138 8.11 15.68 -1.40
N TYR A 139 7.04 14.87 -1.41
CA TYR A 139 5.91 15.06 -2.32
C TYR A 139 5.12 16.34 -2.02
N THR A 140 4.86 16.61 -0.75
CA THR A 140 4.09 17.77 -0.28
C THR A 140 4.93 19.02 -0.03
N LYS A 141 6.26 18.93 -0.20
CA LYS A 141 7.22 19.99 0.18
C LYS A 141 7.11 20.34 1.67
N GLY A 142 6.85 19.34 2.52
CA GLY A 142 6.69 19.50 3.95
C GLY A 142 5.28 19.94 4.39
N GLN A 143 4.34 20.05 3.49
CA GLN A 143 2.95 20.45 3.79
C GLN A 143 2.10 19.23 4.10
N PHE A 144 2.28 18.64 5.26
CA PHE A 144 1.48 17.55 5.79
C PHE A 144 1.41 17.64 7.31
N GLU A 145 0.40 17.01 7.88
CA GLU A 145 0.25 16.89 9.34
C GLU A 145 0.50 15.44 9.75
N GLU A 146 0.93 15.26 10.98
CA GLU A 146 1.23 13.97 11.55
C GLU A 146 0.58 13.82 12.92
N ARG A 147 -0.06 12.68 13.18
CA ARG A 147 -0.62 12.34 14.48
C ARG A 147 -0.36 10.89 14.86
N LEU A 148 -0.39 10.63 16.16
CA LEU A 148 -0.37 9.28 16.71
C LEU A 148 -1.77 8.98 17.23
N GLU A 149 -2.34 7.86 16.79
CA GLU A 149 -3.68 7.45 17.14
C GLU A 149 -3.78 5.91 17.09
N ASP A 150 -4.33 5.29 18.13
CA ASP A 150 -4.56 3.86 18.21
C ASP A 150 -3.36 2.97 17.82
N GLY A 151 -2.16 3.33 18.29
CA GLY A 151 -0.94 2.57 17.98
C GLY A 151 -0.45 2.72 16.54
N LYS A 152 -0.91 3.75 15.85
CA LYS A 152 -0.53 4.09 14.47
C LYS A 152 0.02 5.50 14.39
N LYS A 153 0.98 5.68 13.51
CA LYS A 153 1.43 6.97 13.01
C LYS A 153 0.65 7.27 11.74
N ILE A 154 -0.06 8.38 11.71
CA ILE A 154 -0.91 8.80 10.60
C ILE A 154 -0.39 10.10 10.04
N GLN A 155 -0.23 10.16 8.72
CA GLN A 155 0.15 11.36 7.99
C GLN A 155 -0.98 11.75 7.06
N ASN A 156 -1.44 13.01 7.17
CA ASN A 156 -2.51 13.54 6.34
C ASN A 156 -2.03 14.74 5.51
N PHE A 157 -2.47 14.79 4.27
CA PHE A 157 -2.17 15.87 3.33
C PHE A 157 -3.23 15.96 2.24
N GLU A 158 -3.19 17.03 1.46
CA GLU A 158 -4.01 17.23 0.27
C GLU A 158 -3.13 17.46 -0.97
N ASN A 159 -3.59 16.99 -2.16
CA ASN A 159 -2.82 17.11 -3.41
C ASN A 159 -3.65 17.56 -4.62
#